data_4704f8ad42644026d000c448760614d2
#
_entry.id   4704f8ad42644026d000c448760614d2
#
_cell.length_a   1.000
_cell.length_b   1.000
_cell.length_c   1.000
_cell.angle_alpha   90.00
_cell.angle_beta   90.00
_cell.angle_gamma   90.00
#
_symmetry.space_group_name_H-M   'P 1'
#
loop_
_entity.id
_entity.type
_entity.pdbx_description
1 polymer ?
#
loop_
_entity_poly.entity_id
_entity_poly.type
_entity_poly.pdbx_seq_one_letter_code
_entity_poly.pdbx_strand_id
1 'polypeptide(L)'
;MSSGALQATFLHNPAILALIGNTPLVECTRFETGPCRLFIKLENQNPTGSIKDRMALAMVEAAERAGHLKPGGTLIEATAGNTGLSLALVAAAKGYRLILVIPDKMSQEKILHIRALGATTVITRSDVTKGHPEYYQDLAASIAAETPDGFYVNQFENPT
;
A
#
# COMPACT_ATOMS: atom_id res chain seq x y z
N MET A 1 19.74 -3.40 26.64
CA MET A 1 19.42 -1.98 26.45
C MET A 1 18.71 -1.85 25.12
N SER A 2 17.47 -1.42 25.15
CA SER A 2 16.44 -1.65 24.14
C SER A 2 16.64 -0.86 22.84
N SER A 3 16.83 -1.57 21.74
CA SER A 3 16.82 -1.00 20.38
C SER A 3 15.40 -0.71 19.84
N GLY A 4 14.37 -0.99 20.64
CA GLY A 4 12.97 -0.88 20.23
C GLY A 4 12.36 0.53 20.29
N ALA A 5 12.96 1.43 21.07
CA ALA A 5 12.39 2.76 21.29
C ALA A 5 12.77 3.79 20.22
N LEU A 6 13.87 3.59 19.49
CA LEU A 6 14.30 4.54 18.43
C LEU A 6 13.54 4.35 17.10
N GLN A 7 13.02 3.16 16.81
CA GLN A 7 12.31 2.91 15.57
C GLN A 7 10.90 3.54 15.51
N ALA A 8 10.23 3.67 16.64
CA ALA A 8 8.86 4.22 16.67
C ALA A 8 8.78 5.71 16.39
N THR A 9 9.83 6.49 16.68
CA THR A 9 9.79 7.96 16.62
C THR A 9 10.06 8.50 15.21
N PHE A 10 10.73 7.75 14.33
CA PHE A 10 11.06 8.20 12.98
C PHE A 10 9.98 7.96 11.93
N LEU A 11 9.02 7.08 12.18
CA LEU A 11 8.01 6.69 11.19
C LEU A 11 6.73 7.54 11.22
N HIS A 12 6.51 8.33 12.26
CA HIS A 12 5.33 9.19 12.38
C HIS A 12 5.61 10.56 11.74
N ASN A 13 5.65 10.62 10.40
CA ASN A 13 5.79 11.89 9.69
C ASN A 13 4.66 12.06 8.66
N PRO A 14 3.51 12.65 9.06
CA PRO A 14 2.39 12.90 8.16
C PRO A 14 2.74 13.85 7.00
N ALA A 15 3.84 14.63 7.10
CA ALA A 15 4.27 15.53 6.04
C ALA A 15 4.64 14.78 4.74
N ILE A 16 5.09 13.53 4.80
CA ILE A 16 5.37 12.73 3.61
C ILE A 16 4.10 12.50 2.77
N LEU A 17 2.93 12.43 3.38
CA LEU A 17 1.66 12.22 2.69
C LEU A 17 1.26 13.44 1.83
N ALA A 18 1.71 14.65 2.20
CA ALA A 18 1.49 15.85 1.41
C ALA A 18 2.25 15.86 0.06
N LEU A 19 3.23 14.97 -0.09
CA LEU A 19 3.97 14.79 -1.36
C LEU A 19 3.24 13.84 -2.33
N ILE A 20 2.18 13.17 -1.90
CA ILE A 20 1.41 12.28 -2.76
C ILE A 20 0.55 13.11 -3.71
N GLY A 21 0.69 12.84 -4.98
CA GLY A 21 -0.06 13.56 -6.00
C GLY A 21 0.65 14.82 -6.48
N ASN A 22 -0.10 15.70 -7.13
CA ASN A 22 0.42 16.91 -7.77
C ASN A 22 1.69 16.68 -8.63
N THR A 23 1.80 15.47 -9.21
CA THR A 23 2.94 15.07 -10.04
C THR A 23 3.02 15.90 -11.32
N PRO A 24 4.22 16.18 -11.86
CA PRO A 24 4.38 16.96 -13.08
C PRO A 24 3.67 16.34 -14.28
N LEU A 25 3.21 17.19 -15.18
CA LEU A 25 2.73 16.84 -16.51
C LEU A 25 3.72 17.41 -17.52
N VAL A 26 4.37 16.54 -18.31
CA VAL A 26 5.44 16.90 -19.24
C VAL A 26 5.02 16.64 -20.66
N GLU A 27 5.18 17.61 -21.56
CA GLU A 27 4.94 17.42 -22.98
C GLU A 27 6.09 16.67 -23.65
N CYS A 28 5.74 15.64 -24.42
CA CYS A 28 6.69 14.86 -25.22
C CYS A 28 6.74 15.45 -26.63
N THR A 29 7.81 16.17 -26.93
CA THR A 29 7.99 16.86 -28.23
C THR A 29 8.82 16.07 -29.25
N ARG A 30 9.32 14.88 -28.88
CA ARG A 30 10.18 14.06 -29.78
C ARG A 30 9.44 13.00 -30.57
N PHE A 31 8.15 12.83 -30.29
CA PHE A 31 7.31 11.87 -31.03
C PHE A 31 6.53 12.58 -32.12
N GLU A 32 6.46 11.96 -33.30
CA GLU A 32 5.58 12.41 -34.36
C GLU A 32 4.14 12.05 -34.00
N THR A 33 3.33 13.04 -33.64
CA THR A 33 1.96 12.85 -33.16
C THR A 33 0.93 13.50 -34.10
N GLY A 34 1.36 13.96 -35.28
CA GLY A 34 0.50 14.73 -36.18
C GLY A 34 -0.01 16.02 -35.50
N PRO A 35 -1.30 16.35 -35.62
CA PRO A 35 -1.85 17.55 -34.99
C PRO A 35 -2.08 17.45 -33.48
N CYS A 36 -1.77 16.30 -32.84
CA CYS A 36 -2.02 16.06 -31.42
C CYS A 36 -0.81 16.44 -30.56
N ARG A 37 -1.08 16.88 -29.33
CA ARG A 37 -0.04 17.05 -28.31
C ARG A 37 -0.04 15.83 -27.38
N LEU A 38 1.14 15.31 -27.09
CA LEU A 38 1.33 14.17 -26.19
C LEU A 38 1.91 14.63 -24.84
N PHE A 39 1.24 14.26 -23.76
CA PHE A 39 1.70 14.56 -22.40
C PHE A 39 1.90 13.28 -21.59
N ILE A 40 2.92 13.28 -20.75
CA ILE A 40 3.20 12.22 -19.77
C ILE A 40 3.00 12.77 -18.36
N LYS A 41 2.13 12.10 -17.60
CA LYS A 41 1.95 12.35 -16.16
C LYS A 41 2.98 11.54 -15.40
N LEU A 42 3.89 12.21 -14.67
CA LEU A 42 5.03 11.55 -14.02
C LEU A 42 4.64 10.95 -12.66
N GLU A 43 3.82 9.91 -12.65
CA GLU A 43 3.35 9.25 -11.43
C GLU A 43 4.46 8.51 -10.65
N ASN A 44 5.61 8.28 -11.27
CA ASN A 44 6.81 7.79 -10.60
C ASN A 44 7.43 8.80 -9.61
N GLN A 45 6.96 10.04 -9.58
CA GLN A 45 7.40 11.05 -8.63
C GLN A 45 6.58 11.09 -7.32
N ASN A 46 5.60 10.21 -7.17
CA ASN A 46 5.03 9.97 -5.85
C ASN A 46 6.08 9.33 -4.91
N PRO A 47 5.95 9.47 -3.58
CA PRO A 47 6.95 9.01 -2.60
C PRO A 47 7.41 7.56 -2.73
N THR A 48 6.51 6.62 -3.09
CA THR A 48 6.89 5.22 -3.33
C THR A 48 7.20 4.92 -4.80
N GLY A 49 7.19 5.92 -5.66
CA GLY A 49 7.50 5.79 -7.09
C GLY A 49 6.33 5.30 -7.95
N SER A 50 5.10 5.39 -7.51
CA SER A 50 3.95 4.91 -8.29
C SER A 50 2.65 5.68 -8.03
N ILE A 51 1.70 5.56 -8.99
CA ILE A 51 0.33 6.07 -8.86
C ILE A 51 -0.42 5.45 -7.67
N LYS A 52 0.03 4.32 -7.14
CA LYS A 52 -0.64 3.59 -6.06
C LYS A 52 -0.63 4.35 -4.73
N ASP A 53 0.26 5.31 -4.55
CA ASP A 53 0.26 6.18 -3.38
C ASP A 53 -1.04 6.97 -3.26
N ARG A 54 -1.58 7.46 -4.37
CA ARG A 54 -2.87 8.17 -4.41
C ARG A 54 -4.01 7.27 -3.95
N MET A 55 -4.06 6.06 -4.49
CA MET A 55 -5.10 5.09 -4.17
C MET A 55 -4.99 4.67 -2.69
N ALA A 56 -3.81 4.31 -2.21
CA ALA A 56 -3.60 3.88 -0.84
C ALA A 56 -4.02 4.96 0.17
N LEU A 57 -3.63 6.22 -0.06
CA LEU A 57 -4.02 7.33 0.80
C LEU A 57 -5.54 7.54 0.78
N ALA A 58 -6.16 7.56 -0.40
CA ALA A 58 -7.61 7.79 -0.54
C ALA A 58 -8.43 6.71 0.17
N MET A 59 -8.06 5.42 0.01
CA MET A 59 -8.76 4.29 0.64
C MET A 59 -8.62 4.32 2.17
N VAL A 60 -7.43 4.60 2.69
CA VAL A 60 -7.22 4.71 4.14
C VAL A 60 -8.03 5.87 4.72
N GLU A 61 -7.97 7.05 4.12
CA GLU A 61 -8.73 8.22 4.58
C GLU A 61 -10.24 8.05 4.46
N ALA A 62 -10.72 7.33 3.44
CA ALA A 62 -12.13 7.00 3.33
C ALA A 62 -12.57 6.04 4.44
N ALA A 63 -11.76 5.05 4.78
CA ALA A 63 -12.04 4.13 5.89
C ALA A 63 -12.03 4.84 7.24
N GLU A 64 -11.12 5.79 7.45
CA GLU A 64 -11.10 6.66 8.64
C GLU A 64 -12.39 7.48 8.75
N ARG A 65 -12.77 8.19 7.68
CA ARG A 65 -13.99 9.01 7.65
C ARG A 65 -15.27 8.21 7.87
N ALA A 66 -15.30 6.97 7.37
CA ALA A 66 -16.43 6.06 7.55
C ALA A 66 -16.47 5.37 8.94
N GLY A 67 -15.42 5.54 9.75
CA GLY A 67 -15.28 4.87 11.04
C GLY A 67 -14.98 3.37 10.97
N HIS A 68 -14.62 2.87 9.77
CA HIS A 68 -14.23 1.46 9.57
C HIS A 68 -12.82 1.18 10.06
N LEU A 69 -11.94 2.19 10.01
CA LEU A 69 -10.57 2.12 10.49
C LEU A 69 -10.40 3.02 11.71
N LYS A 70 -10.12 2.42 12.86
CA LYS A 70 -9.91 3.14 14.12
C LYS A 70 -8.43 3.54 14.28
N PRO A 71 -8.12 4.63 15.01
CA PRO A 71 -6.74 4.99 15.33
C PRO A 71 -5.95 3.82 15.93
N GLY A 72 -4.75 3.56 15.40
CA GLY A 72 -3.92 2.43 15.82
C GLY A 72 -4.40 1.05 15.36
N GLY A 73 -5.46 0.97 14.57
CA GLY A 73 -5.97 -0.26 13.97
C GLY A 73 -4.97 -0.95 13.03
N THR A 74 -5.42 -2.04 12.43
CA THR A 74 -4.57 -2.84 11.53
C THR A 74 -5.17 -2.85 10.13
N LEU A 75 -4.40 -2.39 9.15
CA LEU A 75 -4.69 -2.55 7.74
C LEU A 75 -4.28 -3.95 7.28
N ILE A 76 -5.09 -4.60 6.50
CA ILE A 76 -4.78 -5.89 5.89
C ILE A 76 -5.01 -5.78 4.37
N GLU A 77 -4.08 -6.30 3.56
CA GLU A 77 -4.22 -6.34 2.10
C GLU A 77 -3.48 -7.52 1.50
N ALA A 78 -3.98 -8.01 0.37
CA ALA A 78 -3.43 -9.11 -0.39
C ALA A 78 -2.62 -8.57 -1.59
N THR A 79 -1.36 -8.21 -1.38
CA THR A 79 -0.52 -7.64 -2.44
C THR A 79 0.95 -7.56 -2.02
N ALA A 80 1.84 -7.75 -3.00
CA ALA A 80 3.27 -7.47 -2.84
C ALA A 80 3.79 -6.47 -3.89
N GLY A 81 2.87 -5.87 -4.65
CA GLY A 81 3.22 -4.88 -5.66
C GLY A 81 3.29 -3.47 -5.09
N ASN A 82 3.13 -2.50 -5.98
CA ASN A 82 3.16 -1.08 -5.63
C ASN A 82 2.08 -0.70 -4.60
N THR A 83 0.92 -1.37 -4.61
CA THR A 83 -0.12 -1.16 -3.60
C THR A 83 0.37 -1.47 -2.18
N GLY A 84 1.07 -2.60 -2.01
CA GLY A 84 1.63 -2.97 -0.71
C GLY A 84 2.65 -1.96 -0.19
N LEU A 85 3.52 -1.47 -1.08
CA LEU A 85 4.52 -0.46 -0.72
C LEU A 85 3.85 0.88 -0.35
N SER A 86 2.84 1.30 -1.12
CA SER A 86 2.10 2.53 -0.86
C SER A 86 1.30 2.45 0.46
N LEU A 87 0.65 1.31 0.72
CA LEU A 87 -0.03 1.09 2.00
C LEU A 87 0.95 1.06 3.17
N ALA A 88 2.17 0.51 2.99
CA ALA A 88 3.19 0.52 4.02
C ALA A 88 3.65 1.95 4.37
N LEU A 89 3.82 2.81 3.36
CA LEU A 89 4.12 4.22 3.57
C LEU A 89 2.99 4.94 4.34
N VAL A 90 1.74 4.77 3.89
CA VAL A 90 0.59 5.43 4.51
C VAL A 90 0.36 4.93 5.94
N ALA A 91 0.46 3.62 6.16
CA ALA A 91 0.33 3.02 7.49
C ALA A 91 1.39 3.55 8.45
N ALA A 92 2.66 3.56 8.03
CA ALA A 92 3.76 4.09 8.83
C ALA A 92 3.56 5.57 9.16
N ALA A 93 3.16 6.39 8.18
CA ALA A 93 2.96 7.83 8.37
C ALA A 93 1.77 8.16 9.28
N LYS A 94 0.70 7.34 9.27
CA LYS A 94 -0.53 7.54 10.06
C LYS A 94 -0.56 6.74 11.37
N GLY A 95 0.44 5.86 11.64
CA GLY A 95 0.53 5.07 12.87
C GLY A 95 -0.37 3.84 12.90
N TYR A 96 -0.69 3.28 11.76
CA TYR A 96 -1.39 2.01 11.62
C TYR A 96 -0.43 0.83 11.57
N ARG A 97 -0.89 -0.31 12.04
CA ARG A 97 -0.24 -1.59 11.74
C ARG A 97 -0.63 -2.01 10.33
N LEU A 98 0.23 -2.76 9.66
CA LEU A 98 -0.06 -3.30 8.34
C LEU A 98 0.35 -4.76 8.25
N ILE A 99 -0.55 -5.60 7.77
CA ILE A 99 -0.32 -7.01 7.44
C ILE A 99 -0.55 -7.17 5.93
N LEU A 100 0.46 -7.64 5.21
CA LEU A 100 0.37 -7.92 3.79
C LEU A 100 0.49 -9.42 3.54
N VAL A 101 -0.50 -9.99 2.87
CA VAL A 101 -0.47 -11.38 2.40
C VAL A 101 0.14 -11.41 1.01
N ILE A 102 1.23 -12.13 0.85
CA ILE A 102 2.12 -12.05 -0.32
C ILE A 102 2.34 -13.45 -0.90
N PRO A 103 2.04 -13.69 -2.19
CA PRO A 103 2.41 -14.94 -2.85
C PRO A 103 3.93 -15.17 -2.88
N ASP A 104 4.37 -16.41 -2.69
CA ASP A 104 5.78 -16.81 -2.55
C ASP A 104 6.67 -16.51 -3.77
N LYS A 105 6.08 -16.35 -4.96
CA LYS A 105 6.80 -16.00 -6.20
C LYS A 105 7.21 -14.52 -6.32
N MET A 106 6.89 -13.71 -5.30
CA MET A 106 7.19 -12.27 -5.35
C MET A 106 8.66 -11.97 -5.05
N SER A 107 9.15 -10.84 -5.59
CA SER A 107 10.52 -10.39 -5.42
C SER A 107 10.87 -10.17 -3.95
N GLN A 108 11.99 -10.74 -3.50
CA GLN A 108 12.52 -10.56 -2.15
C GLN A 108 12.86 -9.10 -1.85
N GLU A 109 13.34 -8.36 -2.84
CA GLU A 109 13.62 -6.93 -2.73
C GLU A 109 12.38 -6.13 -2.33
N LYS A 110 11.24 -6.38 -2.99
CA LYS A 110 9.97 -5.73 -2.66
C LYS A 110 9.49 -6.08 -1.25
N ILE A 111 9.66 -7.32 -0.84
CA ILE A 111 9.31 -7.78 0.52
C ILE A 111 10.18 -7.06 1.56
N LEU A 112 11.48 -6.90 1.29
CA LEU A 112 12.39 -6.18 2.18
C LEU A 112 12.02 -4.70 2.31
N HIS A 113 11.68 -4.02 1.20
CA HIS A 113 11.21 -2.62 1.24
C HIS A 113 9.95 -2.45 2.08
N ILE A 114 8.98 -3.33 1.90
CA ILE A 114 7.72 -3.34 2.66
C ILE A 114 8.00 -3.53 4.17
N ARG A 115 8.86 -4.49 4.52
CA ARG A 115 9.26 -4.74 5.92
C ARG A 115 10.05 -3.59 6.53
N ALA A 116 10.89 -2.91 5.75
CA ALA A 116 11.65 -1.74 6.19
C ALA A 116 10.73 -0.57 6.59
N LEU A 117 9.52 -0.49 6.01
CA LEU A 117 8.47 0.46 6.40
C LEU A 117 7.62 -0.02 7.59
N GLY A 118 7.97 -1.15 8.21
CA GLY A 118 7.30 -1.64 9.42
C GLY A 118 6.12 -2.59 9.18
N ALA A 119 5.84 -2.99 7.94
CA ALA A 119 4.77 -3.92 7.66
C ALA A 119 5.14 -5.37 8.02
N THR A 120 4.17 -6.10 8.56
CA THR A 120 4.22 -7.56 8.72
C THR A 120 3.85 -8.22 7.39
N THR A 121 4.59 -9.25 6.98
CA THR A 121 4.32 -9.98 5.74
C THR A 121 4.01 -11.44 6.04
N VAL A 122 2.90 -11.94 5.50
CA VAL A 122 2.50 -13.34 5.52
C VAL A 122 2.71 -13.89 4.10
N ILE A 123 3.64 -14.84 3.97
CA ILE A 123 3.93 -15.46 2.69
C ILE A 123 2.98 -16.65 2.51
N THR A 124 2.36 -16.74 1.33
CA THR A 124 1.43 -17.81 0.98
C THR A 124 1.75 -18.39 -0.40
N ARG A 125 1.09 -19.49 -0.72
CA ARG A 125 1.28 -20.21 -1.99
C ARG A 125 0.78 -19.41 -3.18
N SER A 126 1.51 -19.46 -4.28
CA SER A 126 1.11 -18.85 -5.57
C SER A 126 0.51 -19.84 -6.57
N ASP A 127 0.50 -21.14 -6.25
CA ASP A 127 0.01 -22.23 -7.10
C ASP A 127 -1.44 -22.63 -6.80
N VAL A 128 -2.15 -21.85 -5.98
CA VAL A 128 -3.56 -22.05 -5.62
C VAL A 128 -4.45 -20.96 -6.22
N THR A 129 -5.74 -21.27 -6.38
CA THR A 129 -6.74 -20.37 -6.97
C THR A 129 -7.79 -19.93 -5.96
N LYS A 130 -8.61 -18.95 -6.33
CA LYS A 130 -9.71 -18.42 -5.50
C LYS A 130 -10.59 -19.55 -4.97
N GLY A 131 -10.92 -19.49 -3.67
CA GLY A 131 -11.65 -20.52 -2.93
C GLY A 131 -10.76 -21.49 -2.15
N HIS A 132 -9.44 -21.48 -2.36
CA HIS A 132 -8.51 -22.22 -1.53
C HIS A 132 -8.13 -21.39 -0.29
N PRO A 133 -8.05 -21.98 0.94
CA PRO A 133 -7.74 -21.20 2.17
C PRO A 133 -6.41 -20.44 2.11
N GLU A 134 -5.44 -20.93 1.35
CA GLU A 134 -4.14 -20.27 1.14
C GLU A 134 -4.11 -19.38 -0.12
N TYR A 135 -5.25 -19.16 -0.79
CA TYR A 135 -5.30 -18.15 -1.83
C TYR A 135 -5.13 -16.77 -1.20
N TYR A 136 -4.21 -15.98 -1.72
CA TYR A 136 -3.71 -14.77 -1.04
C TYR A 136 -4.82 -13.77 -0.64
N GLN A 137 -5.89 -13.62 -1.45
CA GLN A 137 -7.02 -12.73 -1.13
C GLN A 137 -7.92 -13.34 -0.05
N ASP A 138 -8.23 -14.64 -0.15
CA ASP A 138 -9.08 -15.33 0.81
C ASP A 138 -8.41 -15.40 2.18
N LEU A 139 -7.08 -15.64 2.20
CA LEU A 139 -6.28 -15.61 3.43
C LEU A 139 -6.24 -14.20 4.05
N ALA A 140 -6.10 -13.15 3.24
CA ALA A 140 -6.12 -11.78 3.74
C ALA A 140 -7.48 -11.42 4.36
N ALA A 141 -8.58 -11.84 3.73
CA ALA A 141 -9.93 -11.65 4.27
C ALA A 141 -10.12 -12.38 5.62
N SER A 142 -9.63 -13.64 5.73
CA SER A 142 -9.67 -14.41 6.99
C SER A 142 -8.85 -13.73 8.09
N ILE A 143 -7.62 -13.31 7.79
CA ILE A 143 -6.77 -12.58 8.75
C ILE A 143 -7.46 -11.30 9.22
N ALA A 144 -8.11 -10.56 8.32
CA ALA A 144 -8.81 -9.34 8.68
C ALA A 144 -10.00 -9.60 9.61
N ALA A 145 -10.76 -10.68 9.37
CA ALA A 145 -11.89 -11.06 10.21
C ALA A 145 -11.45 -11.50 11.62
N GLU A 146 -10.27 -12.10 11.77
CA GLU A 146 -9.72 -12.58 13.02
C GLU A 146 -8.90 -11.52 13.78
N THR A 147 -8.52 -10.42 13.10
CA THR A 147 -7.69 -9.36 13.69
C THR A 147 -8.56 -8.33 14.42
N PRO A 148 -8.38 -8.10 15.72
CA PRO A 148 -9.07 -7.02 16.43
C PRO A 148 -8.77 -5.65 15.80
N ASP A 149 -9.82 -4.86 15.51
CA ASP A 149 -9.75 -3.59 14.77
C ASP A 149 -9.02 -3.73 13.41
N GLY A 150 -9.15 -4.91 12.78
CA GLY A 150 -8.64 -5.20 11.45
C GLY A 150 -9.54 -4.60 10.35
N PHE A 151 -8.94 -3.99 9.34
CA PHE A 151 -9.60 -3.46 8.16
C PHE A 151 -9.00 -4.06 6.90
N TYR A 152 -9.78 -4.86 6.16
CA TYR A 152 -9.37 -5.37 4.85
C TYR A 152 -9.56 -4.27 3.81
N VAL A 153 -8.45 -3.78 3.24
CA VAL A 153 -8.47 -2.67 2.27
C VAL A 153 -9.17 -3.09 0.99
N ASN A 154 -8.96 -4.33 0.53
CA ASN A 154 -9.62 -4.98 -0.62
C ASN A 154 -9.62 -4.10 -1.88
N GLN A 155 -8.44 -3.74 -2.38
CA GLN A 155 -8.24 -2.77 -3.46
C GLN A 155 -9.04 -3.03 -4.74
N PHE A 156 -9.47 -4.27 -4.99
CA PHE A 156 -10.18 -4.64 -6.22
C PHE A 156 -11.70 -4.45 -6.12
N GLU A 157 -12.25 -4.38 -4.91
CA GLU A 157 -13.68 -4.24 -4.66
C GLU A 157 -14.02 -2.97 -3.87
N ASN A 158 -13.02 -2.26 -3.36
CA ASN A 158 -13.19 -1.01 -2.64
C ASN A 158 -13.60 0.11 -3.61
N PRO A 159 -14.75 0.77 -3.42
CA PRO A 159 -15.32 1.75 -4.36
C PRO A 159 -14.66 3.14 -4.27
N THR A 160 -13.64 3.33 -3.43
CA THR A 160 -12.99 4.62 -3.17
C THR A 160 -12.01 5.03 -4.25
#